data_d9dc637d535b5ccb4bcd256837e3f3db
#
_entry.id   d9dc637d535b5ccb4bcd256837e3f3db
#
_cell.length_a   1.000
_cell.length_b   1.000
_cell.length_c   1.000
_cell.angle_alpha   90.00
_cell.angle_beta   90.00
_cell.angle_gamma   90.00
#
_symmetry.space_group_name_H-M   'P 1'
#
loop_
_entity.id
_entity.type
_entity.pdbx_description
1 polymer ?
#
loop_
_entity_poly.entity_id
_entity_poly.type
_entity_poly.pdbx_seq_one_letter_code
_entity_poly.pdbx_strand_id
1 'polypeptide(L)'
;MATATKQPPTNDAANGSVRVEIFDQVYNLRGSDPDYIIRLAEYVDAKMRAVSEQTTTVDSVRLAVLAALNIADEYHLLLRRLETPSPEVRQRASKLASALDEVLEDTRRTG
;
A
#
# COMPACT_ATOMS: atom_id res chain seq x y z
N MET A 1 8.37 -32.75 -15.00
CA MET A 1 8.28 -32.22 -14.76
C MET A 1 7.91 -31.22 -14.45
N ALA A 2 7.71 -30.89 -14.01
CA ALA A 2 7.12 -30.04 -13.72
C ALA A 2 7.40 -29.02 -14.00
N THR A 3 7.11 -28.71 -14.27
CA THR A 3 7.28 -27.80 -14.66
C THR A 3 6.67 -26.79 -14.44
N ALA A 4 5.88 -26.64 -14.00
CA ALA A 4 5.09 -25.54 -13.81
C ALA A 4 5.69 -24.67 -12.88
N THR A 5 6.57 -24.02 -13.24
CA THR A 5 7.22 -23.17 -12.36
C THR A 5 6.43 -21.98 -12.03
N LYS A 6 5.58 -21.49 -12.91
CA LYS A 6 4.77 -20.34 -12.59
C LYS A 6 3.32 -20.72 -12.65
N GLN A 7 2.76 -20.98 -11.52
CA GLN A 7 1.34 -21.19 -11.41
C GLN A 7 0.67 -19.89 -11.03
N PRO A 8 -0.50 -19.62 -11.57
CA PRO A 8 -1.23 -18.44 -11.11
C PRO A 8 -1.61 -18.60 -9.65
N PRO A 9 -1.85 -17.49 -8.94
CA PRO A 9 -2.32 -17.58 -7.58
C PRO A 9 -3.58 -18.42 -7.50
N THR A 10 -3.63 -19.30 -6.52
CA THR A 10 -4.80 -20.13 -6.32
C THR A 10 -5.40 -19.82 -4.97
N ASN A 11 -6.70 -19.92 -4.91
CA ASN A 11 -7.45 -19.66 -3.70
C ASN A 11 -7.94 -20.98 -3.16
N ASP A 12 -7.34 -21.44 -2.08
CA ASP A 12 -7.78 -22.64 -1.40
C ASP A 12 -8.71 -22.22 -0.26
N ALA A 13 -9.92 -21.84 -0.63
CA ALA A 13 -10.87 -21.29 0.31
C ALA A 13 -11.24 -22.29 1.40
N ALA A 14 -11.22 -23.58 1.10
CA ALA A 14 -11.57 -24.60 2.09
C ALA A 14 -10.62 -24.60 3.26
N ASN A 15 -9.34 -24.28 3.02
CA ASN A 15 -8.33 -24.26 4.07
C ASN A 15 -7.97 -22.84 4.52
N GLY A 16 -8.60 -21.84 3.90
CA GLY A 16 -8.25 -20.45 4.19
C GLY A 16 -6.82 -20.09 3.79
N SER A 17 -6.28 -20.82 2.83
CA SER A 17 -4.90 -20.67 2.41
C SER A 17 -4.87 -20.14 0.99
N VAL A 18 -3.92 -19.24 0.73
CA VAL A 18 -3.75 -18.62 -0.58
C VAL A 18 -2.31 -18.84 -1.01
N ARG A 19 -2.16 -19.38 -2.21
CA ARG A 19 -0.84 -19.59 -2.78
C ARG A 19 -0.47 -18.40 -3.64
N VAL A 20 0.66 -17.78 -3.34
CA VAL A 20 1.13 -16.61 -4.08
C VAL A 20 2.59 -16.81 -4.47
N GLU A 21 3.01 -16.08 -5.49
CA GLU A 21 4.40 -16.07 -5.92
C GLU A 21 4.94 -14.67 -5.74
N ILE A 22 6.03 -14.54 -5.00
CA ILE A 22 6.68 -13.26 -4.76
C ILE A 22 8.15 -13.43 -5.11
N PHE A 23 8.62 -12.66 -6.07
CA PHE A 23 10.00 -12.70 -6.54
C PHE A 23 10.45 -14.13 -6.83
N ASP A 24 9.62 -14.83 -7.60
CA ASP A 24 9.87 -16.20 -8.05
C ASP A 24 9.89 -17.25 -6.95
N GLN A 25 9.42 -16.90 -5.76
CA GLN A 25 9.26 -17.84 -4.65
C GLN A 25 7.79 -18.02 -4.35
N VAL A 26 7.41 -19.24 -4.01
CA VAL A 26 6.02 -19.57 -3.73
C VAL A 26 5.79 -19.57 -2.23
N TYR A 27 4.70 -18.95 -1.83
CA TYR A 27 4.31 -18.86 -0.42
C TYR A 27 2.84 -19.25 -0.26
N ASN A 28 2.55 -19.94 0.81
CA ASN A 28 1.18 -20.25 1.18
C ASN A 28 0.82 -19.39 2.37
N LEU A 29 -0.13 -18.50 2.17
CA LEU A 29 -0.51 -17.52 3.19
C LEU A 29 -1.93 -17.79 3.65
N ARG A 30 -2.23 -17.36 4.86
CA ARG A 30 -3.57 -17.50 5.42
C ARG A 30 -4.21 -16.15 5.59
N GLY A 31 -5.49 -16.11 5.33
CA GLY A 31 -6.26 -14.89 5.53
C GLY A 31 -7.69 -15.08 5.13
N SER A 32 -8.55 -14.20 5.60
CA SER A 32 -9.98 -14.27 5.35
C SER A 32 -10.39 -13.65 4.01
N ASP A 33 -9.48 -12.90 3.37
CA ASP A 33 -9.76 -12.24 2.11
C ASP A 33 -8.68 -12.60 1.10
N PRO A 34 -8.87 -13.71 0.36
CA PRO A 34 -7.85 -14.19 -0.58
C PRO A 34 -7.47 -13.17 -1.66
N ASP A 35 -8.45 -12.47 -2.19
CA ASP A 35 -8.17 -11.50 -3.25
C ASP A 35 -7.30 -10.36 -2.75
N TYR A 36 -7.54 -9.93 -1.54
CA TYR A 36 -6.72 -8.89 -0.92
C TYR A 36 -5.28 -9.37 -0.72
N ILE A 37 -5.12 -10.61 -0.25
CA ILE A 37 -3.79 -11.18 -0.04
C ILE A 37 -3.02 -11.27 -1.36
N ILE A 38 -3.71 -11.66 -2.44
CA ILE A 38 -3.09 -11.73 -3.75
C ILE A 38 -2.60 -10.34 -4.18
N ARG A 39 -3.42 -9.30 -3.97
CA ARG A 39 -3.02 -7.94 -4.30
C ARG A 39 -1.81 -7.48 -3.50
N LEU A 40 -1.75 -7.84 -2.22
CA LEU A 40 -0.59 -7.51 -1.40
C LEU A 40 0.67 -8.20 -1.92
N ALA A 41 0.55 -9.49 -2.29
CA ALA A 41 1.67 -10.24 -2.81
C ALA A 41 2.18 -9.64 -4.12
N GLU A 42 1.27 -9.25 -5.00
CA GLU A 42 1.63 -8.61 -6.27
C GLU A 42 2.36 -7.29 -6.03
N TYR A 43 1.93 -6.54 -5.03
CA TYR A 43 2.57 -5.28 -4.71
C TYR A 43 4.00 -5.48 -4.21
N VAL A 44 4.18 -6.44 -3.29
CA VAL A 44 5.51 -6.75 -2.78
C VAL A 44 6.42 -7.26 -3.90
N ASP A 45 5.89 -8.13 -4.75
CA ASP A 45 6.64 -8.64 -5.90
C ASP A 45 7.12 -7.50 -6.78
N ALA A 46 6.24 -6.57 -7.11
CA ALA A 46 6.59 -5.42 -7.94
C ALA A 46 7.66 -4.56 -7.28
N LYS A 47 7.58 -4.38 -5.97
CA LYS A 47 8.58 -3.59 -5.24
C LYS A 47 9.94 -4.28 -5.26
N MET A 48 9.98 -5.57 -5.07
CA MET A 48 11.24 -6.30 -5.10
C MET A 48 11.88 -6.26 -6.49
N ARG A 49 11.06 -6.38 -7.53
CA ARG A 49 11.58 -6.31 -8.90
C ARG A 49 12.11 -4.93 -9.23
N ALA A 50 11.41 -3.88 -8.79
CA ALA A 50 11.86 -2.51 -9.00
C ALA A 50 13.20 -2.26 -8.31
N VAL A 51 13.35 -2.74 -7.08
CA VAL A 51 14.62 -2.61 -6.36
C VAL A 51 15.72 -3.38 -7.05
N SER A 52 15.42 -4.59 -7.53
CA SER A 52 16.43 -5.42 -8.18
C SER A 52 16.98 -4.76 -9.44
N GLU A 53 16.16 -3.93 -10.10
CA GLU A 53 16.61 -3.21 -11.29
C GLU A 53 17.52 -2.05 -10.97
N GLN A 54 17.47 -1.55 -9.75
CA GLN A 54 18.22 -0.37 -9.32
C GLN A 54 19.49 -0.72 -8.55
N THR A 55 19.76 -1.98 -8.33
CA THR A 55 20.91 -2.39 -7.55
C THR A 55 21.57 -3.58 -8.23
N THR A 56 22.84 -3.78 -7.92
CA THR A 56 23.61 -4.91 -8.46
C THR A 56 23.54 -6.14 -7.58
N THR A 57 22.92 -6.02 -6.40
CA THR A 57 22.84 -7.17 -5.51
C THR A 57 21.90 -8.22 -6.06
N VAL A 58 22.28 -9.49 -5.89
CA VAL A 58 21.42 -10.62 -6.24
C VAL A 58 20.91 -11.33 -4.98
N ASP A 59 21.24 -10.80 -3.82
CA ASP A 59 20.82 -11.39 -2.56
C ASP A 59 19.36 -11.06 -2.31
N SER A 60 18.51 -12.08 -2.34
CA SER A 60 17.07 -11.87 -2.21
C SER A 60 16.68 -11.33 -0.84
N VAL A 61 17.44 -11.64 0.21
CA VAL A 61 17.16 -11.09 1.53
C VAL A 61 17.39 -9.58 1.54
N ARG A 62 18.48 -9.14 0.94
CA ARG A 62 18.75 -7.70 0.84
C ARG A 62 17.72 -6.99 0.00
N LEU A 63 17.31 -7.61 -1.11
CA LEU A 63 16.26 -7.05 -1.94
C LEU A 63 14.96 -6.92 -1.17
N ALA A 64 14.62 -7.93 -0.37
CA ALA A 64 13.42 -7.88 0.44
C ALA A 64 13.48 -6.76 1.47
N VAL A 65 14.63 -6.57 2.12
CA VAL A 65 14.79 -5.50 3.10
C VAL A 65 14.66 -4.14 2.43
N LEU A 66 15.28 -3.95 1.27
CA LEU A 66 15.17 -2.68 0.55
C LEU A 66 13.75 -2.42 0.07
N ALA A 67 13.07 -3.47 -0.40
CA ALA A 67 11.66 -3.34 -0.78
C ALA A 67 10.80 -2.96 0.43
N ALA A 68 11.06 -3.59 1.57
CA ALA A 68 10.34 -3.26 2.79
C ALA A 68 10.55 -1.81 3.20
N LEU A 69 11.77 -1.30 3.08
CA LEU A 69 12.06 0.10 3.37
C LEU A 69 11.31 1.04 2.43
N ASN A 70 11.26 0.68 1.14
CA ASN A 70 10.50 1.48 0.18
C ASN A 70 9.02 1.51 0.52
N ILE A 71 8.46 0.38 0.90
CA ILE A 71 7.05 0.29 1.28
C ILE A 71 6.80 1.10 2.54
N ALA A 72 7.68 0.99 3.53
CA ALA A 72 7.56 1.78 4.75
C ALA A 72 7.63 3.28 4.45
N ASP A 73 8.50 3.67 3.53
CA ASP A 73 8.61 5.07 3.12
C ASP A 73 7.31 5.54 2.48
N GLU A 74 6.74 4.75 1.59
CA GLU A 74 5.45 5.08 0.97
C GLU A 74 4.35 5.21 2.01
N TYR A 75 4.34 4.32 2.97
CA TYR A 75 3.35 4.36 4.04
C TYR A 75 3.44 5.68 4.81
N HIS A 76 4.65 6.06 5.20
CA HIS A 76 4.84 7.31 5.95
C HIS A 76 4.53 8.54 5.11
N LEU A 77 4.86 8.52 3.83
CA LEU A 77 4.49 9.61 2.94
C LEU A 77 2.98 9.76 2.80
N LEU A 78 2.28 8.64 2.72
CA LEU A 78 0.81 8.67 2.67
C LEU A 78 0.23 9.22 3.97
N LEU A 79 0.79 8.84 5.11
CA LEU A 79 0.35 9.40 6.39
C LEU A 79 0.54 10.91 6.41
N ARG A 80 1.67 11.40 5.91
CA ARG A 80 1.92 12.84 5.85
C ARG A 80 0.92 13.55 4.95
N ARG A 81 0.51 12.91 3.85
CA ARG A 81 -0.50 13.49 2.97
C ARG A 81 -1.83 13.65 3.67
N LEU A 82 -2.17 12.73 4.53
CA LEU A 82 -3.40 12.84 5.31
C LEU A 82 -3.30 13.96 6.34
N GLU A 83 -2.13 14.16 6.93
CA GLU A 83 -1.92 15.22 7.91
C GLU A 83 -1.67 16.57 7.23
N THR A 84 -1.04 16.54 6.06
CA THR A 84 -0.64 17.74 5.35
C THR A 84 -1.15 17.64 3.92
N PRO A 85 -2.42 17.95 3.70
CA PRO A 85 -3.01 17.83 2.38
C PRO A 85 -2.29 18.70 1.35
N SER A 86 -2.50 18.41 0.07
CA SER A 86 -1.93 19.19 -1.01
C SER A 86 -2.33 20.66 -0.88
N PRO A 87 -1.57 21.59 -1.47
CA PRO A 87 -1.95 23.01 -1.41
C PRO A 87 -3.37 23.30 -1.86
N GLU A 88 -3.84 22.57 -2.87
CA GLU A 88 -5.20 22.73 -3.35
C GLU A 88 -6.22 22.35 -2.29
N VAL A 89 -6.01 21.20 -1.69
CA VAL A 89 -6.90 20.72 -0.64
C VAL A 89 -6.85 21.64 0.57
N ARG A 90 -5.65 22.12 0.91
CA ARG A 90 -5.50 23.07 2.00
C ARG A 90 -6.26 24.35 1.75
N GLN A 91 -6.20 24.85 0.53
CA GLN A 91 -6.92 26.06 0.18
C GLN A 91 -8.42 25.87 0.33
N ARG A 92 -8.94 24.75 -0.14
CA ARG A 92 -10.35 24.44 -0.01
C ARG A 92 -10.76 24.31 1.44
N ALA A 93 -9.95 23.60 2.24
CA ALA A 93 -10.24 23.44 3.64
C ALA A 93 -10.22 24.77 4.38
N SER A 94 -9.26 25.63 4.03
CA SER A 94 -9.15 26.95 4.62
C SER A 94 -10.34 27.82 4.28
N LYS A 95 -10.76 27.81 3.04
CA LYS A 95 -11.94 28.58 2.60
C LYS A 95 -13.20 28.10 3.30
N LEU A 96 -13.34 26.80 3.43
CA LEU A 96 -14.50 26.23 4.09
C LEU A 96 -14.50 26.58 5.59
N ALA A 97 -13.35 26.51 6.22
CA ALA A 97 -13.24 26.88 7.63
C ALA A 97 -13.58 28.36 7.84
N SER A 98 -13.11 29.23 6.94
CA SER A 98 -13.44 30.65 7.02
C SER A 98 -14.93 30.89 6.86
N ALA A 99 -15.57 30.21 5.92
CA ALA A 99 -17.00 30.34 5.72
C ALA A 99 -17.77 29.89 6.96
N LEU A 100 -17.34 28.81 7.60
CA LEU A 100 -17.97 28.31 8.81
C LEU A 100 -17.79 29.30 9.96
N ASP A 101 -16.62 29.89 10.07
CA ASP A 101 -16.35 30.89 11.11
C ASP A 101 -17.25 32.11 10.95
N GLU A 102 -17.46 32.57 9.73
CA GLU A 102 -18.36 33.69 9.47
C GLU A 102 -19.78 33.38 9.91
N VAL A 103 -20.25 32.20 9.58
CA VAL A 103 -21.59 31.78 9.97
C VAL A 103 -21.72 31.73 11.49
N LEU A 104 -20.71 31.16 12.14
CA LEU A 104 -20.72 31.05 13.59
C LEU A 104 -20.68 32.42 14.25
N GLU A 105 -19.94 33.37 13.70
CA GLU A 105 -19.88 34.71 14.22
C GLU A 105 -21.21 35.41 14.09
N ASP A 106 -21.85 35.30 12.94
CA ASP A 106 -23.18 35.87 12.76
C ASP A 106 -24.19 35.33 13.76
N THR A 107 -24.11 34.01 14.00
CA THR A 107 -24.98 33.38 14.98
C THR A 107 -24.74 33.95 16.38
N ARG A 108 -23.49 34.18 16.73
CA ARG A 108 -23.16 34.76 18.04
C ARG A 108 -23.65 36.18 18.18
N ARG A 109 -23.59 36.97 17.10
CA ARG A 109 -24.03 38.35 17.13
C ARG A 109 -25.51 38.46 17.31
N THR A 110 -26.24 37.55 16.70
CA THR A 110 -27.70 37.59 16.75
C THR A 110 -28.26 36.89 17.97
N GLY A 111 -27.46 36.07 18.59
CA GLY A 111 -27.87 35.33 19.76
C GLY A 111 -27.29 35.92 21.01
#